data_8381c2063caa8acfcb4cf4c4328fba9f
#
_entry.id   8381c2063caa8acfcb4cf4c4328fba9f
#
_cell.length_a   1.000
_cell.length_b   1.000
_cell.length_c   1.000
_cell.angle_alpha   90.00
_cell.angle_beta   90.00
_cell.angle_gamma   90.00
#
_symmetry.space_group_name_H-M   'P 1'
#
loop_
_entity.id
_entity.type
_entity.pdbx_description
1 polymer ?
#
loop_
_entity_poly.entity_id
_entity_poly.type
_entity_poly.pdbx_seq_one_letter_code
_entity_poly.pdbx_strand_id
1 'polypeptide(L)'
;MDDRKKKLRDIIAAKSFSRGGDFKLASGQSSGFYFDMKPTVMDPEGARLAAELILEAVAGEDLDCVGGMAVGAVPIVAAVAMASSGTDRPLPGFLVRKEVKERGTEKQVEGNMVKGGKVLIVEDVTTTGGSSMQAIEAVKREGNGTVPIVVTIVDRLQGAEDNFREQGIRMISLLTKDDFGE
;
A
#
# COMPACT_ATOMS: atom_id res chain seq x y z
N MET A 1 9.09 -18.50 -5.07
CA MET A 1 9.29 -17.20 -4.35
C MET A 1 10.76 -16.83 -4.49
N ASP A 2 11.08 -15.63 -4.96
CA ASP A 2 12.47 -15.16 -5.06
C ASP A 2 13.08 -14.86 -3.68
N ASP A 3 14.41 -14.72 -3.59
CA ASP A 3 15.10 -14.58 -2.30
C ASP A 3 14.75 -13.26 -1.57
N ARG A 4 14.44 -12.17 -2.30
CA ARG A 4 14.02 -10.90 -1.69
C ARG A 4 12.63 -11.00 -1.08
N LYS A 5 11.69 -11.67 -1.77
CA LYS A 5 10.35 -11.94 -1.21
C LYS A 5 10.42 -12.83 0.01
N LYS A 6 11.26 -13.89 -0.01
CA LYS A 6 11.48 -14.74 1.18
C LYS A 6 11.99 -13.92 2.35
N LYS A 7 12.99 -13.07 2.12
CA LYS A 7 13.58 -12.24 3.15
C LYS A 7 12.57 -11.24 3.72
N LEU A 8 11.77 -10.59 2.86
CA LEU A 8 10.68 -9.71 3.31
C LEU A 8 9.66 -10.47 4.15
N ARG A 9 9.21 -11.65 3.71
CA ARG A 9 8.32 -12.52 4.48
C ARG A 9 8.89 -12.85 5.85
N ASP A 10 10.17 -13.22 5.93
CA ASP A 10 10.81 -13.62 7.19
C ASP A 10 10.92 -12.42 8.18
N ILE A 11 11.17 -11.20 7.66
CA ILE A 11 11.13 -9.96 8.45
C ILE A 11 9.71 -9.70 8.96
N ILE A 12 8.70 -9.83 8.11
CA ILE A 12 7.29 -9.67 8.50
C ILE A 12 6.91 -10.70 9.56
N ALA A 13 7.26 -11.96 9.36
CA ALA A 13 6.97 -13.04 10.32
C ALA A 13 7.59 -12.77 11.69
N ALA A 14 8.80 -12.22 11.73
CA ALA A 14 9.52 -11.93 12.97
C ALA A 14 9.04 -10.66 13.68
N LYS A 15 8.61 -9.62 12.95
CA LYS A 15 8.37 -8.28 13.50
C LYS A 15 6.91 -7.84 13.49
N SER A 16 6.12 -8.34 12.57
CA SER A 16 4.82 -7.76 12.21
C SER A 16 3.66 -8.73 12.24
N PHE A 17 3.92 -10.02 12.36
CA PHE A 17 2.90 -11.06 12.34
C PHE A 17 2.66 -11.65 13.73
N SER A 18 1.39 -11.74 14.15
CA SER A 18 0.98 -12.31 15.44
C SER A 18 -0.15 -13.32 15.24
N ARG A 19 -0.09 -14.45 15.97
CA ARG A 19 -1.09 -15.53 16.00
C ARG A 19 -1.68 -15.72 17.38
N GLY A 20 -2.82 -16.40 17.43
CA GLY A 20 -3.39 -16.92 18.69
C GLY A 20 -4.13 -15.88 19.53
N GLY A 21 -4.48 -14.74 18.95
CA GLY A 21 -5.30 -13.71 19.58
C GLY A 21 -6.70 -13.63 18.98
N ASP A 22 -7.60 -12.92 19.66
CA ASP A 22 -8.87 -12.44 19.07
C ASP A 22 -8.69 -10.98 18.66
N PHE A 23 -8.22 -10.78 17.44
CA PHE A 23 -7.92 -9.46 16.91
C PHE A 23 -9.13 -8.88 16.18
N LYS A 24 -9.56 -7.69 16.57
CA LYS A 24 -10.58 -6.94 15.82
C LYS A 24 -9.93 -6.19 14.64
N LEU A 25 -10.40 -6.50 13.46
CA LEU A 25 -9.94 -5.84 12.22
C LEU A 25 -10.67 -4.50 12.00
N ALA A 26 -10.12 -3.65 11.14
CA ALA A 26 -10.77 -2.40 10.73
C ALA A 26 -12.14 -2.62 10.06
N SER A 27 -12.36 -3.82 9.47
CA SER A 27 -13.65 -4.27 8.94
C SER A 27 -14.70 -4.61 10.02
N GLY A 28 -14.30 -4.65 11.31
CA GLY A 28 -15.14 -5.08 12.43
C GLY A 28 -15.15 -6.59 12.67
N GLN A 29 -14.53 -7.40 11.81
CA GLN A 29 -14.45 -8.85 11.94
C GLN A 29 -13.36 -9.26 12.95
N SER A 30 -13.57 -10.39 13.65
CA SER A 30 -12.53 -11.04 14.46
C SER A 30 -11.62 -11.91 13.59
N SER A 31 -10.34 -11.97 13.96
CA SER A 31 -9.34 -12.79 13.29
C SER A 31 -8.40 -13.46 14.30
N GLY A 32 -8.00 -14.70 14.04
CA GLY A 32 -7.01 -15.45 14.82
C GLY A 32 -5.57 -14.96 14.58
N PHE A 33 -5.34 -14.06 13.65
CA PHE A 33 -4.02 -13.49 13.33
C PHE A 33 -4.10 -12.01 12.98
N TYR A 34 -2.98 -11.31 13.15
CA TYR A 34 -2.88 -9.88 12.90
C TYR A 34 -1.53 -9.51 12.28
N PHE A 35 -1.56 -8.55 11.35
CA PHE A 35 -0.38 -7.93 10.78
C PHE A 35 -0.29 -6.47 11.25
N ASP A 36 0.69 -6.13 12.09
CA ASP A 36 1.13 -4.75 12.31
C ASP A 36 2.37 -4.49 11.47
N MET A 37 2.20 -3.89 10.32
CA MET A 37 3.29 -3.71 9.37
C MET A 37 4.26 -2.60 9.72
N LYS A 38 3.91 -1.71 10.65
CA LYS A 38 4.78 -0.58 11.04
C LYS A 38 6.20 -1.01 11.44
N PRO A 39 6.42 -2.07 12.26
CA PRO A 39 7.77 -2.54 12.57
C PRO A 39 8.57 -3.02 11.36
N THR A 40 7.92 -3.55 10.31
CA THR A 40 8.59 -3.98 9.08
C THR A 40 8.85 -2.81 8.12
N VAL A 41 7.83 -1.98 7.84
CA VAL A 41 7.97 -0.90 6.85
C VAL A 41 8.79 0.29 7.38
N MET A 42 9.10 0.32 8.68
CA MET A 42 10.02 1.25 9.31
C MET A 42 11.38 0.60 9.65
N ASP A 43 11.56 -0.68 9.37
CA ASP A 43 12.86 -1.36 9.44
C ASP A 43 13.68 -1.01 8.18
N PRO A 44 14.98 -0.69 8.28
CA PRO A 44 15.77 -0.28 7.13
C PRO A 44 15.76 -1.29 5.99
N GLU A 45 15.85 -2.58 6.29
CA GLU A 45 15.85 -3.63 5.28
C GLU A 45 14.44 -3.98 4.81
N GLY A 46 13.47 -4.01 5.71
CA GLY A 46 12.06 -4.22 5.39
C GLY A 46 11.53 -3.16 4.43
N ALA A 47 11.79 -1.88 4.73
CA ALA A 47 11.41 -0.75 3.87
C ALA A 47 12.07 -0.81 2.49
N ARG A 48 13.39 -1.11 2.44
CA ARG A 48 14.13 -1.25 1.19
C ARG A 48 13.57 -2.36 0.31
N LEU A 49 13.40 -3.56 0.89
CA LEU A 49 12.87 -4.72 0.15
C LEU A 49 11.43 -4.48 -0.35
N ALA A 50 10.57 -3.89 0.49
CA ALA A 50 9.22 -3.55 0.08
C ALA A 50 9.22 -2.58 -1.10
N ALA A 51 10.02 -1.51 -1.05
CA ALA A 51 10.11 -0.52 -2.12
C ALA A 51 10.65 -1.12 -3.44
N GLU A 52 11.71 -1.90 -3.37
CA GLU A 52 12.30 -2.57 -4.55
C GLU A 52 11.31 -3.52 -5.21
N LEU A 53 10.62 -4.36 -4.43
CA LEU A 53 9.65 -5.32 -4.94
C LEU A 53 8.39 -4.62 -5.50
N ILE A 54 7.96 -3.50 -4.90
CA ILE A 54 6.87 -2.68 -5.44
C ILE A 54 7.27 -2.09 -6.79
N LEU A 55 8.44 -1.48 -6.91
CA LEU A 55 8.94 -0.90 -8.16
C LEU A 55 9.09 -1.97 -9.26
N GLU A 56 9.57 -3.16 -8.91
CA GLU A 56 9.65 -4.29 -9.84
C GLU A 56 8.26 -4.75 -10.29
N ALA A 57 7.30 -4.84 -9.36
CA ALA A 57 5.93 -5.27 -9.68
C ALA A 57 5.21 -4.32 -10.64
N VAL A 58 5.60 -3.04 -10.68
CA VAL A 58 5.05 -2.03 -11.59
C VAL A 58 6.02 -1.65 -12.70
N ALA A 59 7.09 -2.43 -12.92
CA ALA A 59 8.04 -2.18 -14.00
C ALA A 59 7.34 -2.21 -15.35
N GLY A 60 7.51 -1.13 -16.14
CA GLY A 60 6.83 -0.98 -17.43
C GLY A 60 5.46 -0.30 -17.37
N GLU A 61 4.92 -0.04 -16.18
CA GLU A 61 3.72 0.77 -16.04
C GLU A 61 4.04 2.26 -16.23
N ASP A 62 3.12 2.97 -16.88
CA ASP A 62 3.22 4.41 -17.06
C ASP A 62 2.56 5.12 -15.89
N LEU A 63 3.36 5.41 -14.84
CA LEU A 63 2.91 5.98 -13.57
C LEU A 63 3.59 7.32 -13.33
N ASP A 64 2.85 8.29 -12.78
CA ASP A 64 3.29 9.66 -12.55
C ASP A 64 3.62 9.96 -11.09
N CYS A 65 2.99 9.23 -10.15
CA CYS A 65 3.24 9.39 -8.71
C CYS A 65 2.78 8.17 -7.92
N VAL A 66 3.18 8.09 -6.65
CA VAL A 66 2.82 7.04 -5.71
C VAL A 66 2.16 7.63 -4.47
N GLY A 67 1.08 7.01 -4.00
CA GLY A 67 0.39 7.44 -2.78
C GLY A 67 -0.29 6.29 -2.05
N GLY A 68 -0.90 6.61 -0.92
CA GLY A 68 -1.66 5.65 -0.13
C GLY A 68 -2.30 6.27 1.10
N MET A 69 -3.13 5.47 1.78
CA MET A 69 -3.85 5.92 2.97
C MET A 69 -2.90 6.04 4.18
N ALA A 70 -2.92 7.20 4.81
CA ALA A 70 -2.21 7.36 6.08
C ALA A 70 -2.92 6.57 7.21
N VAL A 71 -2.19 5.96 8.14
CA VAL A 71 -0.73 6.04 8.40
C VAL A 71 0.04 4.87 7.79
N GLY A 72 -0.60 3.73 7.50
CA GLY A 72 0.06 2.47 7.09
C GLY A 72 0.92 2.60 5.84
N ALA A 73 0.40 3.30 4.83
CA ALA A 73 1.11 3.49 3.57
C ALA A 73 2.23 4.54 3.62
N VAL A 74 2.27 5.44 4.61
CA VAL A 74 3.23 6.57 4.62
C VAL A 74 4.70 6.14 4.54
N PRO A 75 5.19 5.18 5.34
CA PRO A 75 6.57 4.71 5.22
C PRO A 75 6.86 4.07 3.87
N ILE A 76 5.88 3.35 3.32
CA ILE A 76 6.01 2.66 2.02
C ILE A 76 6.12 3.68 0.90
N VAL A 77 5.26 4.70 0.88
CA VAL A 77 5.29 5.80 -0.10
C VAL A 77 6.64 6.50 -0.07
N ALA A 78 7.14 6.83 1.13
CA ALA A 78 8.45 7.48 1.28
C ALA A 78 9.59 6.59 0.75
N ALA A 79 9.57 5.29 1.07
CA ALA A 79 10.58 4.34 0.62
C ALA A 79 10.55 4.15 -0.91
N VAL A 80 9.35 4.02 -1.51
CA VAL A 80 9.18 3.90 -2.97
C VAL A 80 9.63 5.18 -3.68
N ALA A 81 9.23 6.36 -3.20
CA ALA A 81 9.65 7.62 -3.77
C ALA A 81 11.17 7.77 -3.73
N MET A 82 11.82 7.44 -2.60
CA MET A 82 13.28 7.46 -2.46
C MET A 82 13.94 6.46 -3.43
N ALA A 83 13.46 5.21 -3.47
CA ALA A 83 14.05 4.17 -4.31
C ALA A 83 13.88 4.47 -5.81
N SER A 84 12.77 5.11 -6.19
CA SER A 84 12.52 5.50 -7.59
C SER A 84 13.40 6.65 -8.07
N SER A 85 14.03 7.43 -7.20
CA SER A 85 14.84 8.60 -7.56
C SER A 85 16.05 8.27 -8.46
N GLY A 86 16.54 7.03 -8.42
CA GLY A 86 17.61 6.53 -9.29
C GLY A 86 17.15 5.89 -10.58
N THR A 87 15.86 5.93 -10.90
CA THR A 87 15.29 5.37 -12.14
C THR A 87 15.01 6.45 -13.18
N ASP A 88 14.74 6.05 -14.42
CA ASP A 88 14.36 6.97 -15.49
C ASP A 88 12.99 7.64 -15.25
N ARG A 89 12.21 7.10 -14.32
CA ARG A 89 10.85 7.56 -13.96
C ARG A 89 10.69 7.67 -12.45
N PRO A 90 11.19 8.74 -11.82
CA PRO A 90 10.99 8.94 -10.39
C PRO A 90 9.51 9.19 -10.07
N LEU A 91 9.03 8.57 -9.01
CA LEU A 91 7.66 8.67 -8.54
C LEU A 91 7.58 9.60 -7.32
N PRO A 92 7.15 10.86 -7.46
CA PRO A 92 6.89 11.72 -6.32
C PRO A 92 5.79 11.13 -5.44
N GLY A 93 5.98 11.25 -4.11
CA GLY A 93 5.09 10.65 -3.12
C GLY A 93 4.03 11.62 -2.61
N PHE A 94 2.84 11.10 -2.32
CA PHE A 94 1.79 11.80 -1.59
C PHE A 94 1.10 10.85 -0.60
N LEU A 95 0.36 11.40 0.33
CA LEU A 95 -0.46 10.64 1.26
C LEU A 95 -1.91 11.11 1.26
N VAL A 96 -2.82 10.21 1.59
CA VAL A 96 -4.23 10.50 1.77
C VAL A 96 -4.59 10.34 3.24
N ARG A 97 -5.14 11.38 3.84
CA ARG A 97 -5.61 11.35 5.23
C ARG A 97 -6.96 10.65 5.31
N LYS A 98 -7.18 9.92 6.40
CA LYS A 98 -8.46 9.28 6.68
C LYS A 98 -9.59 10.32 6.86
N GLU A 99 -9.26 11.45 7.46
CA GLU A 99 -10.19 12.55 7.72
C GLU A 99 -9.71 13.83 7.06
N VAL A 100 -10.66 14.66 6.61
CA VAL A 100 -10.39 16.00 6.09
C VAL A 100 -9.88 16.88 7.24
N LYS A 101 -8.90 17.74 6.98
CA LYS A 101 -8.48 18.74 7.96
C LYS A 101 -9.63 19.70 8.25
N GLU A 102 -9.99 19.86 9.53
CA GLU A 102 -10.97 20.86 9.97
C GLU A 102 -10.46 22.30 9.83
N ARG A 103 -9.16 22.50 9.67
CA ARG A 103 -8.50 23.80 9.52
C ARG A 103 -7.47 23.78 8.40
N GLY A 104 -7.39 24.86 7.63
CA GLY A 104 -6.43 25.03 6.53
C GLY A 104 -7.04 24.75 5.17
N THR A 105 -6.40 23.88 4.37
CA THR A 105 -6.78 23.68 2.96
C THR A 105 -7.99 22.75 2.74
N GLU A 106 -8.59 22.20 3.80
CA GLU A 106 -9.71 21.22 3.72
C GLU A 106 -9.45 20.03 2.77
N LYS A 107 -8.19 19.72 2.54
CA LYS A 107 -7.76 18.64 1.63
C LYS A 107 -7.41 17.37 2.39
N GLN A 108 -7.74 16.23 1.79
CA GLN A 108 -7.29 14.92 2.26
C GLN A 108 -5.93 14.52 1.68
N VAL A 109 -5.61 15.02 0.48
CA VAL A 109 -4.34 14.70 -0.20
C VAL A 109 -3.26 15.70 0.20
N GLU A 110 -2.13 15.18 0.69
CA GLU A 110 -0.94 15.96 1.07
C GLU A 110 0.30 15.40 0.37
N GLY A 111 1.20 16.28 -0.08
CA GLY A 111 2.44 15.92 -0.77
C GLY A 111 2.39 16.24 -2.24
N ASN A 112 3.03 15.40 -3.07
CA ASN A 112 3.36 15.71 -4.46
C ASN A 112 2.50 14.95 -5.46
N MET A 113 1.18 14.87 -5.25
CA MET A 113 0.29 14.24 -6.22
C MET A 113 0.29 14.99 -7.55
N VAL A 114 0.49 14.27 -8.66
CA VAL A 114 0.43 14.80 -10.01
C VAL A 114 -1.04 14.90 -10.45
N LYS A 115 -1.51 16.12 -10.73
CA LYS A 115 -2.89 16.33 -11.20
C LYS A 115 -3.11 15.74 -12.59
N GLY A 116 -4.20 15.02 -12.76
CA GLY A 116 -4.52 14.29 -14.00
C GLY A 116 -3.63 13.08 -14.28
N GLY A 117 -2.69 12.79 -13.37
CA GLY A 117 -1.71 11.72 -13.55
C GLY A 117 -2.26 10.33 -13.30
N LYS A 118 -1.46 9.33 -13.69
CA LYS A 118 -1.66 7.91 -13.38
C LYS A 118 -0.96 7.58 -12.08
N VAL A 119 -1.73 7.15 -11.11
CA VAL A 119 -1.30 7.01 -9.72
C VAL A 119 -1.13 5.54 -9.34
N LEU A 120 0.01 5.21 -8.75
CA LEU A 120 0.19 3.98 -7.99
C LEU A 120 -0.36 4.19 -6.57
N ILE A 121 -1.30 3.34 -6.14
CA ILE A 121 -1.67 3.26 -4.73
C ILE A 121 -0.93 2.08 -4.09
N VAL A 122 -0.32 2.33 -2.93
CA VAL A 122 0.34 1.29 -2.12
C VAL A 122 -0.38 1.11 -0.78
N GLU A 123 -0.42 -0.12 -0.29
CA GLU A 123 -1.03 -0.49 0.98
C GLU A 123 -0.11 -1.45 1.74
N ASP A 124 -0.11 -1.40 3.05
CA ASP A 124 0.65 -2.31 3.89
C ASP A 124 -0.04 -3.68 4.00
N VAL A 125 -1.30 -3.70 4.39
CA VAL A 125 -2.13 -4.91 4.49
C VAL A 125 -3.51 -4.65 3.91
N THR A 126 -3.89 -5.46 2.95
CA THR A 126 -5.23 -5.37 2.35
C THR A 126 -6.13 -6.49 2.87
N THR A 127 -7.33 -6.12 3.32
CA THR A 127 -8.41 -7.04 3.70
C THR A 127 -9.47 -7.08 2.60
N THR A 128 -10.30 -6.08 2.54
CA THR A 128 -11.33 -5.89 1.49
C THR A 128 -10.99 -4.77 0.51
N GLY A 129 -9.89 -4.04 0.74
CA GLY A 129 -9.47 -2.90 -0.08
C GLY A 129 -10.13 -1.57 0.29
N GLY A 130 -10.92 -1.50 1.36
CA GLY A 130 -11.69 -0.31 1.70
C GLY A 130 -10.85 0.96 1.92
N SER A 131 -9.69 0.86 2.58
CA SER A 131 -8.77 2.00 2.78
C SER A 131 -8.22 2.51 1.44
N SER A 132 -7.75 1.61 0.59
CA SER A 132 -7.24 1.98 -0.73
C SER A 132 -8.34 2.56 -1.62
N MET A 133 -9.58 2.06 -1.55
CA MET A 133 -10.72 2.65 -2.28
C MET A 133 -11.00 4.08 -1.85
N GLN A 134 -10.95 4.40 -0.54
CA GLN A 134 -11.06 5.77 -0.06
C GLN A 134 -9.92 6.66 -0.57
N ALA A 135 -8.69 6.15 -0.64
CA ALA A 135 -7.57 6.88 -1.23
C ALA A 135 -7.79 7.15 -2.73
N ILE A 136 -8.30 6.17 -3.48
CA ILE A 136 -8.63 6.29 -4.90
C ILE A 136 -9.69 7.37 -5.13
N GLU A 137 -10.73 7.41 -4.30
CA GLU A 137 -11.77 8.45 -4.37
C GLU A 137 -11.20 9.86 -4.12
N ALA A 138 -10.31 9.99 -3.12
CA ALA A 138 -9.65 11.26 -2.86
C ALA A 138 -8.76 11.71 -4.04
N VAL A 139 -8.02 10.80 -4.66
CA VAL A 139 -7.22 11.06 -5.87
C VAL A 139 -8.09 11.57 -7.02
N LYS A 140 -9.22 10.90 -7.28
CA LYS A 140 -10.17 11.31 -8.32
C LYS A 140 -10.75 12.69 -8.03
N ARG A 141 -11.21 12.90 -6.79
CA ARG A 141 -11.88 14.15 -6.38
C ARG A 141 -10.94 15.36 -6.37
N GLU A 142 -9.74 15.23 -5.82
CA GLU A 142 -8.83 16.36 -5.56
C GLU A 142 -7.79 16.57 -6.66
N GLY A 143 -7.45 15.51 -7.39
CA GLY A 143 -6.41 15.54 -8.41
C GLY A 143 -6.88 15.25 -9.82
N ASN A 144 -8.12 14.81 -10.01
CA ASN A 144 -8.60 14.29 -11.30
C ASN A 144 -7.65 13.23 -11.88
N GLY A 145 -6.97 12.48 -10.99
CA GLY A 145 -6.06 11.40 -11.35
C GLY A 145 -6.78 10.09 -11.61
N THR A 146 -6.10 9.18 -12.29
CA THR A 146 -6.54 7.79 -12.50
C THR A 146 -5.66 6.84 -11.70
N VAL A 147 -6.25 5.76 -11.20
CA VAL A 147 -5.51 4.72 -10.45
C VAL A 147 -5.63 3.40 -11.22
N PRO A 148 -4.67 3.06 -12.08
CA PRO A 148 -4.70 1.81 -12.84
C PRO A 148 -4.33 0.60 -11.98
N ILE A 149 -3.59 0.82 -10.89
CA ILE A 149 -3.00 -0.27 -10.11
C ILE A 149 -2.89 0.06 -8.62
N VAL A 150 -3.14 -0.97 -7.80
CA VAL A 150 -2.87 -1.00 -6.37
C VAL A 150 -1.84 -2.09 -6.10
N VAL A 151 -0.81 -1.80 -5.31
CA VAL A 151 0.15 -2.81 -4.82
C VAL A 151 0.06 -2.88 -3.30
N THR A 152 -0.21 -4.09 -2.78
CA THR A 152 -0.20 -4.36 -1.34
C THR A 152 0.98 -5.23 -0.96
N ILE A 153 1.55 -5.01 0.24
CA ILE A 153 2.61 -5.89 0.73
C ILE A 153 2.01 -7.24 1.13
N VAL A 154 0.93 -7.26 1.91
CA VAL A 154 0.26 -8.50 2.31
C VAL A 154 -1.23 -8.44 1.97
N ASP A 155 -1.70 -9.40 1.20
CA ASP A 155 -3.12 -9.62 0.96
C ASP A 155 -3.65 -10.70 1.92
N ARG A 156 -4.74 -10.37 2.62
CA ARG A 156 -5.44 -11.31 3.52
C ARG A 156 -6.41 -12.24 2.78
N LEU A 157 -6.52 -12.13 1.46
CA LEU A 157 -7.41 -12.93 0.60
C LEU A 157 -8.89 -12.85 1.04
N GLN A 158 -9.36 -11.65 1.35
CA GLN A 158 -10.74 -11.41 1.79
C GLN A 158 -11.54 -10.56 0.78
N GLY A 159 -11.31 -10.78 -0.52
CA GLY A 159 -12.10 -10.22 -1.61
C GLY A 159 -11.62 -8.87 -2.15
N ALA A 160 -10.46 -8.37 -1.75
CA ALA A 160 -9.94 -7.08 -2.23
C ALA A 160 -9.70 -7.09 -3.75
N GLU A 161 -9.12 -8.15 -4.29
CA GLU A 161 -8.83 -8.27 -5.72
C GLU A 161 -10.10 -8.15 -6.57
N ASP A 162 -11.19 -8.82 -6.16
CA ASP A 162 -12.49 -8.75 -6.85
C ASP A 162 -13.06 -7.33 -6.79
N ASN A 163 -13.00 -6.69 -5.61
CA ASN A 163 -13.49 -5.34 -5.43
C ASN A 163 -12.74 -4.32 -6.32
N PHE A 164 -11.42 -4.45 -6.45
CA PHE A 164 -10.63 -3.59 -7.35
C PHE A 164 -10.91 -3.91 -8.82
N ARG A 165 -11.02 -5.19 -9.18
CA ARG A 165 -11.32 -5.61 -10.56
C ARG A 165 -12.67 -5.07 -11.06
N GLU A 166 -13.70 -5.03 -10.21
CA GLU A 166 -15.00 -4.43 -10.53
C GLU A 166 -14.89 -2.93 -10.85
N GLN A 167 -13.88 -2.25 -10.34
CA GLN A 167 -13.57 -0.84 -10.63
C GLN A 167 -12.59 -0.65 -11.79
N GLY A 168 -12.19 -1.73 -12.48
CA GLY A 168 -11.20 -1.70 -13.55
C GLY A 168 -9.78 -1.43 -13.05
N ILE A 169 -9.50 -1.70 -11.78
CA ILE A 169 -8.20 -1.48 -11.13
C ILE A 169 -7.51 -2.83 -10.96
N ARG A 170 -6.24 -2.92 -11.36
CA ARG A 170 -5.43 -4.11 -11.14
C ARG A 170 -4.84 -4.09 -9.73
N MET A 171 -4.92 -5.22 -9.02
CA MET A 171 -4.24 -5.42 -7.76
C MET A 171 -3.05 -6.36 -7.93
N ILE A 172 -1.93 -6.04 -7.28
CA ILE A 172 -0.78 -6.93 -7.12
C ILE A 172 -0.49 -7.07 -5.63
N SER A 173 -0.39 -8.30 -5.15
CA SER A 173 0.10 -8.62 -3.79
C SER A 173 1.54 -9.13 -3.86
N LEU A 174 2.42 -8.56 -3.03
CA LEU A 174 3.78 -9.09 -2.90
C LEU A 174 3.76 -10.43 -2.18
N LEU A 175 2.95 -10.52 -1.13
CA LEU A 175 2.73 -11.70 -0.30
C LEU A 175 1.23 -11.83 0.01
N THR A 176 0.82 -13.03 0.40
CA THR A 176 -0.53 -13.32 0.89
C THR A 176 -0.48 -13.90 2.30
N LYS A 177 -1.62 -13.98 2.97
CA LYS A 177 -1.72 -14.64 4.29
C LYS A 177 -1.22 -16.11 4.24
N ASP A 178 -1.38 -16.78 3.10
CA ASP A 178 -0.97 -18.19 2.92
C ASP A 178 0.56 -18.36 3.02
N ASP A 179 1.34 -17.31 2.69
CA ASP A 179 2.80 -17.30 2.86
C ASP A 179 3.22 -17.36 4.35
N PHE A 180 2.26 -17.14 5.26
CA PHE A 180 2.43 -17.21 6.72
C PHE A 180 1.69 -18.40 7.33
N GLY A 181 1.05 -19.24 6.51
CA GLY A 181 0.33 -20.46 6.91
C GLY A 181 -1.03 -20.17 7.53
N GLU A 182 -1.76 -19.18 7.03
CA GLU A 182 -3.13 -18.79 7.45
C GLU A 182 -4.16 -19.01 6.33
#